data_758ebe8ac6f22ebd35e025f228b1a1cd
#
_entry.id   758ebe8ac6f22ebd35e025f228b1a1cd
#
_cell.length_a   1.000
_cell.length_b   1.000
_cell.length_c   1.000
_cell.angle_alpha   90.00
_cell.angle_beta   90.00
_cell.angle_gamma   90.00
#
_symmetry.space_group_name_H-M   'P 1'
#
loop_
_entity.id
_entity.type
_entity.pdbx_description
1 polymer ?
#
loop_
_entity_poly.entity_id
_entity_poly.type
_entity_poly.pdbx_seq_one_letter_code
_entity_poly.pdbx_strand_id
1 'polypeptide(L)'
;MNESTQSPASNPESPLTPLMKTVEGSRALDPLVGAADPVATAVAGNPTVRDLLQGKQVGHALHPLLIEVPMGTWMSALVLDLVGGRDSARAARALTGVGVLSAVPSALTGWAEYHGLQNRDKRVAVIHAGSNGLAAGLQLA
;
A
#
# COMPACT_ATOMS: atom_id res chain seq x y z
N MET A 1 -20.84 -40.35 21.14
CA MET A 1 -20.19 -39.04 21.22
C MET A 1 -20.49 -38.35 19.92
N ASN A 2 -21.35 -37.33 19.98
CA ASN A 2 -21.87 -36.64 18.82
C ASN A 2 -21.05 -35.34 18.64
N GLU A 3 -20.06 -35.36 17.75
CA GLU A 3 -19.35 -34.15 17.35
C GLU A 3 -20.27 -33.30 16.47
N SER A 4 -20.88 -32.32 17.09
CA SER A 4 -21.60 -31.26 16.40
C SER A 4 -20.60 -30.49 15.55
N THR A 5 -20.63 -30.72 14.24
CA THR A 5 -19.99 -29.90 13.21
C THR A 5 -20.56 -28.48 13.33
N GLN A 6 -19.87 -27.62 14.07
CA GLN A 6 -20.11 -26.19 14.01
C GLN A 6 -19.71 -25.72 12.62
N SER A 7 -20.71 -25.39 11.80
CA SER A 7 -20.51 -24.64 10.58
C SER A 7 -19.78 -23.33 10.93
N PRO A 8 -18.68 -22.96 10.24
CA PRO A 8 -18.02 -21.70 10.52
C PRO A 8 -19.03 -20.57 10.34
N ALA A 9 -19.25 -19.80 11.41
CA ALA A 9 -20.08 -18.61 11.39
C ALA A 9 -19.62 -17.75 10.20
N SER A 10 -20.54 -17.49 9.26
CA SER A 10 -20.29 -16.59 8.13
C SER A 10 -19.96 -15.21 8.72
N ASN A 11 -18.69 -14.87 8.68
CA ASN A 11 -18.25 -13.52 9.04
C ASN A 11 -19.01 -12.53 8.13
N PRO A 12 -19.73 -11.53 8.66
CA PRO A 12 -20.48 -10.61 7.83
C PRO A 12 -19.52 -9.97 6.82
N GLU A 13 -19.82 -10.10 5.52
CA GLU A 13 -19.00 -9.49 4.48
C GLU A 13 -18.89 -7.99 4.75
N SER A 14 -17.67 -7.46 4.66
CA SER A 14 -17.43 -6.02 4.78
C SER A 14 -18.31 -5.26 3.77
N PRO A 15 -18.91 -4.10 4.13
CA PRO A 15 -19.67 -3.28 3.19
C PRO A 15 -18.85 -2.83 1.97
N LEU A 16 -17.52 -2.92 2.04
CA LEU A 16 -16.62 -2.64 0.91
C LEU A 16 -16.43 -3.82 -0.04
N THR A 17 -16.86 -5.03 0.33
CA THR A 17 -16.68 -6.24 -0.49
C THR A 17 -17.29 -6.10 -1.90
N PRO A 18 -18.51 -5.54 -2.09
CA PRO A 18 -19.07 -5.35 -3.44
C PRO A 18 -18.23 -4.39 -4.30
N LEU A 19 -17.71 -3.32 -3.71
CA LEU A 19 -16.83 -2.37 -4.39
C LEU A 19 -15.53 -3.04 -4.82
N MET A 20 -14.89 -3.79 -3.94
CA MET A 20 -13.67 -4.53 -4.24
C MET A 20 -13.89 -5.53 -5.39
N LYS A 21 -14.95 -6.32 -5.35
CA LYS A 21 -15.33 -7.25 -6.43
C LYS A 21 -15.55 -6.52 -7.76
N THR A 22 -16.11 -5.31 -7.74
CA THR A 22 -16.33 -4.49 -8.95
C THR A 22 -14.99 -4.04 -9.53
N VAL A 23 -14.08 -3.55 -8.73
CA VAL A 23 -12.74 -3.12 -9.16
C VAL A 23 -11.95 -4.30 -9.72
N GLU A 24 -11.92 -5.43 -9.01
CA GLU A 24 -11.26 -6.67 -9.45
C GLU A 24 -11.80 -7.17 -10.80
N GLY A 25 -13.12 -7.04 -11.03
CA GLY A 25 -13.79 -7.44 -12.26
C GLY A 25 -13.61 -6.45 -13.43
N SER A 26 -13.17 -5.22 -13.17
CA SER A 26 -13.14 -4.14 -14.16
C SER A 26 -11.97 -4.26 -15.14
N ARG A 27 -12.23 -4.77 -16.35
CA ARG A 27 -11.26 -4.83 -17.44
C ARG A 27 -10.87 -3.44 -17.97
N ALA A 28 -11.60 -2.39 -17.64
CA ALA A 28 -11.23 -1.02 -17.96
C ALA A 28 -9.91 -0.59 -17.31
N LEU A 29 -9.47 -1.30 -16.27
CA LEU A 29 -8.19 -1.07 -15.59
C LEU A 29 -7.00 -1.80 -16.23
N ASP A 30 -7.23 -2.69 -17.22
CA ASP A 30 -6.16 -3.46 -17.86
C ASP A 30 -5.08 -2.59 -18.53
N PRO A 31 -5.39 -1.45 -19.16
CA PRO A 31 -4.35 -0.54 -19.64
C PRO A 31 -3.43 0.01 -18.54
N LEU A 32 -3.97 0.29 -17.35
CA LEU A 32 -3.17 0.74 -16.20
C LEU A 32 -2.30 -0.40 -15.65
N VAL A 33 -2.83 -1.62 -15.60
CA VAL A 33 -2.05 -2.81 -15.26
C VAL A 33 -0.89 -2.99 -16.23
N GLY A 34 -1.16 -2.90 -17.56
CA GLY A 34 -0.13 -2.99 -18.59
C GLY A 34 0.95 -1.91 -18.49
N ALA A 35 0.59 -0.70 -18.06
CA ALA A 35 1.55 0.38 -17.80
C ALA A 35 2.36 0.18 -16.50
N ALA A 36 1.81 -0.50 -15.52
CA ALA A 36 2.44 -0.79 -14.24
C ALA A 36 3.41 -1.99 -14.28
N ASP A 37 3.14 -2.99 -15.12
CA ASP A 37 3.95 -4.21 -15.22
C ASP A 37 5.44 -3.95 -15.53
N PRO A 38 5.83 -3.06 -16.45
CA PRO A 38 7.23 -2.73 -16.67
C PRO A 38 7.91 -2.13 -15.43
N VAL A 39 7.20 -1.31 -14.65
CA VAL A 39 7.73 -0.72 -13.41
C VAL A 39 8.00 -1.83 -12.39
N ALA A 40 7.04 -2.71 -12.17
CA ALA A 40 7.19 -3.84 -11.26
C ALA A 40 8.35 -4.76 -11.70
N THR A 41 8.50 -4.99 -13.01
CA THR A 41 9.60 -5.80 -13.57
C THR A 41 10.95 -5.11 -13.38
N ALA A 42 11.03 -3.80 -13.55
CA ALA A 42 12.26 -3.04 -13.32
C ALA A 42 12.71 -3.10 -11.84
N VAL A 43 11.74 -3.05 -10.90
CA VAL A 43 12.02 -3.09 -9.45
C VAL A 43 12.32 -4.51 -8.98
N ALA A 44 11.54 -5.50 -9.40
CA ALA A 44 11.48 -6.82 -8.80
C ALA A 44 11.66 -7.98 -9.81
N GLY A 45 12.12 -7.70 -11.02
CA GLY A 45 12.40 -8.73 -12.05
C GLY A 45 13.58 -9.66 -11.66
N ASN A 46 14.56 -9.13 -10.92
CA ASN A 46 15.62 -9.98 -10.37
C ASN A 46 15.09 -10.74 -9.13
N PRO A 47 15.14 -12.09 -9.11
CA PRO A 47 14.60 -12.88 -8.00
C PRO A 47 15.22 -12.56 -6.64
N THR A 48 16.53 -12.32 -6.58
CA THR A 48 17.23 -12.01 -5.32
C THR A 48 16.79 -10.66 -4.77
N VAL A 49 16.67 -9.65 -5.63
CA VAL A 49 16.18 -8.32 -5.24
C VAL A 49 14.72 -8.40 -4.77
N ARG A 50 13.89 -9.12 -5.51
CA ARG A 50 12.50 -9.35 -5.13
C ARG A 50 12.36 -10.01 -3.77
N ASP A 51 13.10 -11.10 -3.54
CA ASP A 51 13.08 -11.84 -2.28
C ASP A 51 13.51 -10.95 -1.10
N LEU A 52 14.51 -10.08 -1.32
CA LEU A 52 14.94 -9.09 -0.34
C LEU A 52 13.81 -8.07 -0.04
N LEU A 53 13.23 -7.47 -1.07
CA LEU A 53 12.17 -6.48 -0.93
C LEU A 53 10.89 -7.07 -0.31
N GLN A 54 10.61 -8.34 -0.56
CA GLN A 54 9.48 -9.06 0.05
C GLN A 54 9.76 -9.50 1.50
N GLY A 55 10.98 -9.35 2.00
CA GLY A 55 11.33 -9.68 3.38
C GLY A 55 11.48 -11.18 3.66
N LYS A 56 11.75 -11.99 2.63
CA LYS A 56 11.90 -13.45 2.83
C LYS A 56 13.03 -13.82 3.79
N GLN A 57 14.08 -12.99 3.86
CA GLN A 57 15.21 -13.19 4.75
C GLN A 57 14.86 -13.01 6.23
N VAL A 58 13.85 -12.19 6.51
CA VAL A 58 13.37 -11.94 7.88
C VAL A 58 12.09 -12.70 8.20
N GLY A 59 11.54 -13.45 7.24
CA GLY A 59 10.34 -14.25 7.41
C GLY A 59 9.05 -13.44 7.57
N HIS A 60 9.07 -12.16 7.19
CA HIS A 60 7.94 -11.24 7.32
C HIS A 60 7.86 -10.28 6.14
N ALA A 61 6.64 -9.99 5.66
CA ALA A 61 6.43 -9.03 4.60
C ALA A 61 6.89 -7.62 5.02
N LEU A 62 7.77 -7.00 4.22
CA LEU A 62 8.33 -5.69 4.54
C LEU A 62 7.37 -4.54 4.20
N HIS A 63 6.56 -4.70 3.17
CA HIS A 63 5.67 -3.62 2.73
C HIS A 63 4.70 -3.15 3.83
N PRO A 64 3.94 -4.00 4.53
CA PRO A 64 3.07 -3.58 5.61
C PRO A 64 3.82 -2.89 6.76
N LEU A 65 5.05 -3.32 7.04
CA LEU A 65 5.86 -2.72 8.08
C LEU A 65 6.36 -1.32 7.69
N LEU A 66 6.80 -1.16 6.44
CA LEU A 66 7.39 0.09 5.97
C LEU A 66 6.35 1.21 5.75
N ILE A 67 5.10 0.89 5.43
CA ILE A 67 4.03 1.89 5.27
C ILE A 67 3.63 2.56 6.59
N GLU A 68 3.93 1.95 7.74
CA GLU A 68 3.66 2.55 9.06
C GLU A 68 4.37 3.89 9.23
N VAL A 69 5.58 4.04 8.67
CA VAL A 69 6.38 5.27 8.83
C VAL A 69 5.75 6.46 8.09
N PRO A 70 5.49 6.41 6.77
CA PRO A 70 4.85 7.53 6.07
C PRO A 70 3.44 7.80 6.61
N MET A 71 2.65 6.79 6.91
CA MET A 71 1.32 6.98 7.47
C MET A 71 1.38 7.66 8.84
N GLY A 72 2.22 7.16 9.76
CA GLY A 72 2.36 7.72 11.09
C GLY A 72 2.86 9.16 11.08
N THR A 73 3.84 9.47 10.22
CA THR A 73 4.40 10.84 10.13
C THR A 73 3.41 11.81 9.50
N TRP A 74 2.69 11.45 8.44
CA TRP A 74 1.67 12.32 7.83
C TRP A 74 0.47 12.53 8.74
N MET A 75 0.00 11.49 9.45
CA MET A 75 -1.05 11.66 10.47
C MET A 75 -0.61 12.57 11.61
N SER A 76 0.65 12.45 12.07
CA SER A 76 1.21 13.33 13.10
C SER A 76 1.35 14.77 12.61
N ALA A 77 1.79 14.97 11.35
CA ALA A 77 1.84 16.29 10.73
C ALA A 77 0.45 16.94 10.67
N LEU A 78 -0.56 16.18 10.22
CA LEU A 78 -1.95 16.65 10.19
C LEU A 78 -2.46 17.07 11.58
N VAL A 79 -2.19 16.27 12.61
CA VAL A 79 -2.56 16.62 13.99
C VAL A 79 -1.89 17.94 14.41
N LEU A 80 -0.60 18.11 14.13
CA LEU A 80 0.13 19.33 14.44
C LEU A 80 -0.42 20.55 13.68
N ASP A 81 -0.82 20.40 12.44
CA ASP A 81 -1.41 21.48 11.64
C ASP A 81 -2.80 21.87 12.17
N LEU A 82 -3.58 20.91 12.69
CA LEU A 82 -4.93 21.18 13.19
C LEU A 82 -4.94 21.79 14.61
N VAL A 83 -4.04 21.32 15.50
CA VAL A 83 -4.13 21.68 16.93
C VAL A 83 -2.85 22.34 17.48
N GLY A 84 -1.73 22.28 16.78
CA GLY A 84 -0.42 22.70 17.29
C GLY A 84 -0.12 24.20 17.16
N GLY A 85 -0.93 24.96 16.44
CA GLY A 85 -0.72 26.39 16.22
C GLY A 85 0.55 26.71 15.39
N ARG A 86 0.96 27.99 15.39
CA ARG A 86 2.09 28.46 14.55
C ARG A 86 3.44 27.87 14.92
N ASP A 87 3.64 27.51 16.20
CA ASP A 87 4.92 27.02 16.70
C ASP A 87 5.22 25.60 16.24
N SER A 88 4.19 24.81 15.91
CA SER A 88 4.32 23.42 15.43
C SER A 88 4.52 23.31 13.91
N ALA A 89 4.35 24.38 13.14
CA ALA A 89 4.45 24.32 11.67
C ALA A 89 5.81 23.83 11.15
N ARG A 90 6.92 24.07 11.89
CA ARG A 90 8.25 23.52 11.53
C ARG A 90 8.27 22.01 11.73
N ALA A 91 7.73 21.53 12.86
CA ALA A 91 7.65 20.09 13.15
C ALA A 91 6.73 19.35 12.16
N ALA A 92 5.57 19.92 11.83
CA ALA A 92 4.66 19.38 10.83
C ALA A 92 5.36 19.21 9.47
N ARG A 93 6.04 20.26 8.98
CA ARG A 93 6.81 20.16 7.72
C ARG A 93 7.94 19.13 7.78
N ALA A 94 8.66 19.01 8.90
CA ALA A 94 9.69 18.00 9.06
C ALA A 94 9.10 16.57 9.00
N LEU A 95 7.96 16.33 9.66
CA LEU A 95 7.24 15.05 9.61
C LEU A 95 6.73 14.75 8.21
N THR A 96 6.19 15.74 7.49
CA THR A 96 5.79 15.58 6.08
C THR A 96 6.97 15.16 5.22
N GLY A 97 8.14 15.79 5.37
CA GLY A 97 9.35 15.42 4.66
C GLY A 97 9.83 13.99 4.98
N VAL A 98 9.82 13.59 6.25
CA VAL A 98 10.13 12.20 6.65
C VAL A 98 9.15 11.22 6.02
N GLY A 99 7.87 11.55 6.00
CA GLY A 99 6.84 10.73 5.36
C GLY A 99 7.10 10.52 3.86
N VAL A 100 7.42 11.61 3.13
CA VAL A 100 7.74 11.53 1.69
C VAL A 100 8.98 10.68 1.44
N LEU A 101 10.06 10.88 2.21
CA LEU A 101 11.28 10.09 2.06
C LEU A 101 11.06 8.60 2.38
N SER A 102 10.30 8.29 3.43
CA SER A 102 9.98 6.91 3.81
C SER A 102 8.96 6.23 2.88
N ALA A 103 8.19 6.99 2.11
CA ALA A 103 7.30 6.43 1.09
C ALA A 103 8.09 5.74 -0.06
N VAL A 104 9.34 6.14 -0.31
CA VAL A 104 10.16 5.52 -1.37
C VAL A 104 10.43 4.04 -1.09
N PRO A 105 11.04 3.62 0.03
CA PRO A 105 11.24 2.20 0.33
C PRO A 105 9.90 1.45 0.46
N SER A 106 8.84 2.08 0.96
CA SER A 106 7.50 1.49 0.99
C SER A 106 6.98 1.19 -0.42
N ALA A 107 7.16 2.11 -1.37
CA ALA A 107 6.77 1.91 -2.76
C ALA A 107 7.57 0.78 -3.42
N LEU A 108 8.89 0.70 -3.19
CA LEU A 108 9.72 -0.36 -3.75
C LEU A 108 9.27 -1.75 -3.29
N THR A 109 8.97 -1.91 -2.00
CA THR A 109 8.44 -3.18 -1.47
C THR A 109 7.05 -3.50 -2.00
N GLY A 110 6.18 -2.49 -2.15
CA GLY A 110 4.87 -2.65 -2.77
C GLY A 110 4.94 -3.11 -4.23
N TRP A 111 5.86 -2.56 -5.03
CA TRP A 111 6.09 -3.01 -6.41
C TRP A 111 6.64 -4.44 -6.46
N ALA A 112 7.43 -4.86 -5.47
CA ALA A 112 7.91 -6.23 -5.39
C ALA A 112 6.77 -7.23 -5.09
N GLU A 113 5.81 -6.86 -4.26
CA GLU A 113 4.59 -7.66 -4.03
C GLU A 113 3.70 -7.68 -5.28
N TYR A 114 3.47 -6.51 -5.90
CA TYR A 114 2.69 -6.39 -7.14
C TYR A 114 3.17 -7.33 -8.24
N HIS A 115 4.50 -7.49 -8.41
CA HIS A 115 5.09 -8.35 -9.43
C HIS A 115 4.58 -9.79 -9.37
N GLY A 116 4.22 -10.29 -8.19
CA GLY A 116 3.73 -11.66 -7.97
C GLY A 116 2.21 -11.83 -8.08
N LEU A 117 1.44 -10.74 -8.27
CA LEU A 117 -0.02 -10.78 -8.27
C LEU A 117 -0.60 -11.33 -9.57
N GLN A 118 -1.82 -11.89 -9.50
CA GLN A 118 -2.64 -12.21 -10.66
C GLN A 118 -3.31 -10.95 -11.21
N ASN A 119 -3.70 -10.94 -12.49
CA ASN A 119 -4.28 -9.76 -13.15
C ASN A 119 -5.48 -9.17 -12.42
N ARG A 120 -6.28 -9.98 -11.77
CA ARG A 120 -7.43 -9.54 -10.98
C ARG A 120 -7.01 -8.68 -9.80
N ASP A 121 -6.01 -9.14 -9.05
CA ASP A 121 -5.49 -8.45 -7.87
C ASP A 121 -4.68 -7.21 -8.27
N LYS A 122 -3.99 -7.27 -9.43
CA LYS A 122 -3.26 -6.14 -10.02
C LYS A 122 -4.16 -4.93 -10.28
N ARG A 123 -5.45 -5.13 -10.64
CA ARG A 123 -6.41 -4.03 -10.83
C ARG A 123 -6.65 -3.24 -9.55
N VAL A 124 -6.77 -3.93 -8.42
CA VAL A 124 -6.86 -3.27 -7.11
C VAL A 124 -5.54 -2.58 -6.77
N ALA A 125 -4.43 -3.27 -7.00
CA ALA A 125 -3.10 -2.77 -6.68
C ALA A 125 -2.71 -1.52 -7.47
N VAL A 126 -3.11 -1.37 -8.75
CA VAL A 126 -2.85 -0.13 -9.50
C VAL A 126 -3.65 1.06 -9.00
N ILE A 127 -4.88 0.86 -8.54
CA ILE A 127 -5.66 1.92 -7.89
C ILE A 127 -5.01 2.33 -6.58
N HIS A 128 -4.59 1.35 -5.76
CA HIS A 128 -3.87 1.59 -4.52
C HIS A 128 -2.56 2.36 -4.76
N ALA A 129 -1.73 1.91 -5.70
CA ALA A 129 -0.46 2.55 -6.03
C ALA A 129 -0.67 3.98 -6.57
N GLY A 130 -1.65 4.17 -7.45
CA GLY A 130 -1.99 5.48 -8.01
C GLY A 130 -2.48 6.46 -6.94
N SER A 131 -3.35 6.01 -6.03
CA SER A 131 -3.87 6.82 -4.92
C SER A 131 -2.76 7.25 -3.96
N ASN A 132 -1.86 6.32 -3.61
CA ASN A 132 -0.72 6.62 -2.74
C ASN A 132 0.30 7.55 -3.43
N GLY A 133 0.56 7.35 -4.72
CA GLY A 133 1.42 8.23 -5.52
C GLY A 133 0.86 9.65 -5.58
N LEU A 134 -0.45 9.80 -5.79
CA LEU A 134 -1.12 11.10 -5.76
C LEU A 134 -1.04 11.74 -4.36
N ALA A 135 -1.33 10.98 -3.31
CA ALA A 135 -1.25 11.47 -1.94
C ALA A 135 0.18 11.95 -1.59
N ALA A 136 1.20 11.16 -1.93
CA ALA A 136 2.61 11.56 -1.74
C ALA A 136 2.98 12.81 -2.56
N GLY A 137 2.50 12.91 -3.80
CA GLY A 137 2.71 14.09 -4.65
C GLY A 137 2.08 15.36 -4.07
N LEU A 138 0.87 15.27 -3.50
CA LEU A 138 0.21 16.39 -2.84
C LEU A 138 0.94 16.88 -1.57
N GLN A 139 1.72 16.02 -0.92
CA GLN A 139 2.54 16.41 0.23
C GLN A 139 3.78 17.25 -0.18
N LEU A 140 4.11 17.29 -1.47
CA LEU A 140 5.23 18.08 -2.00
C LEU A 140 4.79 19.45 -2.53
N ALA A 141 3.50 19.71 -2.63
CA ALA A 141 2.92 20.96 -3.14
C ALA A 141 2.73 22.00 -2.04
#